data_be6cb616aab94d3155f0b9b972ae3350
#
_entry.id   be6cb616aab94d3155f0b9b972ae3350
#
_cell.length_a   1.000
_cell.length_b   1.000
_cell.length_c   1.000
_cell.angle_alpha   90.00
_cell.angle_beta   90.00
_cell.angle_gamma   90.00
#
_symmetry.space_group_name_H-M   'P 1'
#
loop_
_entity.id
_entity.type
_entity.pdbx_description
1 polymer ?
#
loop_
_entity_poly.entity_id
_entity_poly.type
_entity_poly.pdbx_seq_one_letter_code
_entity_poly.pdbx_strand_id
1 'polypeptide(L)'
;MIEQKSVRDIIDKKINFNVPAYQRGYRWDKINVMDLLDDLLEFMQDGSSGKFYCLQPLVVKKIGTNQYNVIDGQQRLTTIFIILKYLDKLLKEENGINEIYTIDYETREGSREFLKEIASKTQEDSNKNIDYFYMHQAYKTVENWFEKKISEKKTTKRKMLEIFTNSEDEKHIEFIWYEVENSEKDEVKIFARLNSGKIPLTNAELIKALFLNVRNFPKECSENEIITKQIEISKEWDEIEYALQDDEFFKFLTKNDYPTRIELLFEILSRVKNTELDRYAIYREFADKAKKEGGLLNLATGVKENKKEYPWGNIKNIFLTFKFWFKDIEYYHLVGFLVASNILSIEKIYNATKDKTKNELRDFLKDTIKNNLRLSLNLKEEEIKIDNISRLSYDDDKDKKNIEKILLLFNIATIINSKGSYTRFSFNEYNGKKWSLEHIHAQNDKGLKDKKAQDAWLENTKKYIDKNTIKKKIDSFIESVENNRFSELQAEILNEFGDKELLNMHGIENLALLSADNNSSLSNGPFVDKRAKIIEMDKNGEFIPICTKNVFLKYYSKELSNVYFWSKDDQEDYKGSIIKTLENFFGEKNGK
;
A
#
# COMPACT_ATOMS: atom_id res chain seq x y z
N MET A 1 29.63 29.13 11.65
CA MET A 1 29.50 29.41 13.11
C MET A 1 28.57 28.39 13.71
N ILE A 2 28.90 27.83 14.89
CA ILE A 2 28.00 26.89 15.63
C ILE A 2 27.62 27.59 16.93
N GLU A 3 26.34 27.65 17.22
CA GLU A 3 25.78 28.23 18.44
C GLU A 3 24.53 27.47 18.87
N GLN A 4 24.09 27.64 20.10
CA GLN A 4 22.77 27.18 20.57
C GLN A 4 21.77 28.29 20.37
N LYS A 5 20.59 27.97 19.87
CA LYS A 5 19.45 28.90 19.76
C LYS A 5 18.19 28.26 20.28
N SER A 6 17.57 28.91 21.23
CA SER A 6 16.28 28.47 21.73
C SER A 6 15.19 28.67 20.67
N VAL A 7 14.10 27.89 20.76
CA VAL A 7 12.93 28.11 19.92
C VAL A 7 12.36 29.51 20.18
N ARG A 8 12.46 30.00 21.42
CA ARG A 8 12.07 31.36 21.80
C ARG A 8 12.85 32.42 21.00
N ASP A 9 14.19 32.30 20.88
CA ASP A 9 15.01 33.21 20.09
C ASP A 9 14.59 33.28 18.61
N ILE A 10 14.24 32.12 18.04
CA ILE A 10 13.78 32.02 16.66
C ILE A 10 12.44 32.74 16.49
N ILE A 11 11.54 32.62 17.46
CA ILE A 11 10.24 33.29 17.49
C ILE A 11 10.45 34.82 17.62
N ASP A 12 11.22 35.25 18.62
CA ASP A 12 11.41 36.68 18.95
C ASP A 12 12.08 37.45 17.80
N LYS A 13 13.02 36.80 17.08
CA LYS A 13 13.69 37.38 15.90
C LYS A 13 12.83 37.30 14.63
N LYS A 14 11.67 36.64 14.67
CA LYS A 14 10.77 36.45 13.50
C LYS A 14 11.53 35.99 12.25
N ILE A 15 12.31 34.92 12.41
CA ILE A 15 13.17 34.42 11.35
C ILE A 15 12.33 33.92 10.17
N ASN A 16 12.75 34.21 8.95
CA ASN A 16 12.15 33.70 7.74
C ASN A 16 13.03 32.58 7.19
N PHE A 17 12.51 31.37 7.17
CA PHE A 17 13.17 30.20 6.64
C PHE A 17 12.66 29.90 5.23
N ASN A 18 13.60 29.68 4.31
CA ASN A 18 13.34 29.18 2.98
C ASN A 18 13.89 27.74 2.86
N VAL A 19 13.11 26.82 2.37
CA VAL A 19 13.52 25.44 2.08
C VAL A 19 13.77 25.35 0.57
N PRO A 20 15.05 25.27 0.14
CA PRO A 20 15.42 25.32 -1.27
C PRO A 20 14.87 24.14 -2.08
N ALA A 21 14.76 24.33 -3.39
CA ALA A 21 14.19 23.39 -4.35
C ALA A 21 14.85 21.99 -4.35
N TYR A 22 16.14 21.90 -4.05
CA TYR A 22 16.85 20.62 -4.02
C TYR A 22 16.49 19.75 -2.83
N GLN A 23 15.79 20.29 -1.82
CA GLN A 23 15.36 19.51 -0.66
C GLN A 23 14.00 18.85 -0.88
N ARG A 24 13.79 17.77 -0.15
CA ARG A 24 12.45 17.15 -0.11
C ARG A 24 11.47 18.07 0.62
N GLY A 25 10.21 17.97 0.28
CA GLY A 25 9.16 18.59 1.04
C GLY A 25 8.97 17.95 2.42
N TYR A 26 7.94 18.38 3.13
CA TYR A 26 7.62 17.81 4.44
C TYR A 26 7.11 16.36 4.30
N ARG A 27 7.69 15.41 5.08
CA ARG A 27 7.43 13.96 4.95
C ARG A 27 7.31 13.20 6.27
N TRP A 28 7.42 13.88 7.40
CA TRP A 28 7.21 13.20 8.67
C TRP A 28 5.81 12.62 8.75
N ASP A 29 5.74 11.33 9.06
CA ASP A 29 4.50 10.61 9.28
C ASP A 29 4.01 10.74 10.73
N LYS A 30 2.91 10.07 11.02
CA LYS A 30 2.31 10.05 12.35
C LYS A 30 3.28 9.57 13.43
N ILE A 31 4.13 8.58 13.12
CA ILE A 31 5.08 7.99 14.10
C ILE A 31 6.13 9.03 14.45
N ASN A 32 6.77 9.65 13.47
CA ASN A 32 7.80 10.67 13.71
C ASN A 32 7.28 11.85 14.54
N VAL A 33 6.05 12.31 14.25
CA VAL A 33 5.43 13.41 15.01
C VAL A 33 5.12 12.98 16.44
N MET A 34 4.59 11.77 16.64
CA MET A 34 4.29 11.24 17.97
C MET A 34 5.54 11.04 18.80
N ASP A 35 6.61 10.49 18.21
CA ASP A 35 7.89 10.27 18.88
C ASP A 35 8.45 11.60 19.42
N LEU A 36 8.46 12.66 18.58
CA LEU A 36 8.88 13.98 19.05
C LEU A 36 8.01 14.50 20.21
N LEU A 37 6.68 14.38 20.11
CA LEU A 37 5.78 14.85 21.17
C LEU A 37 5.94 14.06 22.47
N ASP A 38 6.16 12.74 22.38
CA ASP A 38 6.39 11.89 23.53
C ASP A 38 7.76 12.19 24.18
N ASP A 39 8.82 12.43 23.39
CA ASP A 39 10.13 12.87 23.88
C ASP A 39 10.02 14.22 24.63
N LEU A 40 9.30 15.18 24.07
CA LEU A 40 9.06 16.48 24.72
C LEU A 40 8.27 16.32 26.03
N LEU A 41 7.30 15.42 26.07
CA LEU A 41 6.53 15.12 27.27
C LEU A 41 7.42 14.48 28.35
N GLU A 42 8.29 13.52 27.99
CA GLU A 42 9.25 12.89 28.90
C GLU A 42 10.21 13.94 29.48
N PHE A 43 10.76 14.81 28.63
CA PHE A 43 11.62 15.91 29.04
C PHE A 43 10.91 16.85 30.04
N MET A 44 9.64 17.17 29.79
CA MET A 44 8.87 18.01 30.72
C MET A 44 8.69 17.37 32.11
N GLN A 45 8.49 16.06 32.14
CA GLN A 45 8.24 15.28 33.36
C GLN A 45 9.50 14.95 34.15
N ASP A 46 10.68 15.02 33.52
CA ASP A 46 11.96 14.84 34.20
C ASP A 46 12.15 15.91 35.29
N GLY A 47 12.43 15.51 36.52
CA GLY A 47 12.49 16.41 37.71
C GLY A 47 13.66 17.39 37.73
N SER A 48 14.51 17.45 36.72
CA SER A 48 15.70 18.33 36.69
C SER A 48 15.34 19.73 36.16
N SER A 49 15.66 20.78 36.93
CA SER A 49 15.56 22.18 36.50
C SER A 49 16.80 22.62 35.70
N GLY A 50 16.66 23.65 34.85
CA GLY A 50 17.76 24.28 34.14
C GLY A 50 18.36 23.46 32.98
N LYS A 51 17.63 22.50 32.45
CA LYS A 51 18.01 21.71 31.27
C LYS A 51 17.27 22.14 30.04
N PHE A 52 17.89 21.96 28.88
CA PHE A 52 17.25 22.13 27.57
C PHE A 52 17.10 20.79 26.86
N TYR A 53 16.08 20.69 26.02
CA TYR A 53 15.91 19.60 25.06
C TYR A 53 16.56 19.97 23.74
N CYS A 54 17.53 19.18 23.30
CA CYS A 54 18.26 19.42 22.07
C CYS A 54 17.52 18.82 20.87
N LEU A 55 17.01 19.66 19.96
CA LEU A 55 16.36 19.27 18.72
C LEU A 55 17.30 18.79 17.60
N GLN A 56 18.58 18.53 17.88
CA GLN A 56 19.59 18.24 16.90
C GLN A 56 19.94 19.44 15.98
N PRO A 57 20.95 19.34 15.09
CA PRO A 57 21.37 20.46 14.27
C PRO A 57 20.28 20.99 13.33
N LEU A 58 20.16 22.32 13.28
CA LEU A 58 19.51 23.07 12.24
C LEU A 58 20.59 23.80 11.44
N VAL A 59 20.85 23.32 10.23
CA VAL A 59 21.89 23.86 9.37
C VAL A 59 21.28 24.87 8.42
N VAL A 60 21.79 26.09 8.46
CA VAL A 60 21.24 27.21 7.70
C VAL A 60 22.33 28.00 6.98
N LYS A 61 21.95 28.67 5.90
CA LYS A 61 22.76 29.66 5.20
C LYS A 61 22.03 30.98 5.16
N LYS A 62 22.68 32.03 5.61
CA LYS A 62 22.12 33.36 5.63
C LYS A 62 21.99 33.92 4.21
N ILE A 63 20.81 34.40 3.84
CA ILE A 63 20.53 35.00 2.52
C ILE A 63 20.06 36.47 2.63
N GLY A 64 19.76 36.93 3.84
CA GLY A 64 19.32 38.31 4.09
C GLY A 64 19.20 38.60 5.59
N THR A 65 18.67 39.77 5.94
CA THR A 65 18.40 40.11 7.34
C THR A 65 17.27 39.25 7.86
N ASN A 66 17.54 38.41 8.86
CA ASN A 66 16.62 37.40 9.41
C ASN A 66 16.05 36.42 8.35
N GLN A 67 16.77 36.21 7.26
CA GLN A 67 16.38 35.28 6.20
C GLN A 67 17.45 34.22 5.99
N TYR A 68 17.04 32.95 6.00
CA TYR A 68 17.93 31.81 5.94
C TYR A 68 17.40 30.71 5.02
N ASN A 69 18.26 30.17 4.17
CA ASN A 69 18.03 28.88 3.53
C ASN A 69 18.28 27.77 4.54
N VAL A 70 17.34 26.86 4.70
CA VAL A 70 17.51 25.66 5.53
C VAL A 70 18.24 24.61 4.70
N ILE A 71 19.41 24.16 5.15
CA ILE A 71 20.20 23.11 4.48
C ILE A 71 19.90 21.74 5.12
N ASP A 72 19.65 21.67 6.42
CA ASP A 72 19.21 20.47 7.12
C ASP A 72 18.37 20.85 8.34
N GLY A 73 17.44 19.97 8.72
CA GLY A 73 16.56 20.16 9.88
C GLY A 73 15.15 20.65 9.55
N GLN A 74 14.79 20.81 8.27
CA GLN A 74 13.48 21.33 7.85
C GLN A 74 12.29 20.52 8.39
N GLN A 75 12.41 19.20 8.54
CA GLN A 75 11.32 18.37 9.05
C GLN A 75 10.98 18.75 10.49
N ARG A 76 11.99 18.82 11.35
CA ARG A 76 11.83 19.21 12.77
C ARG A 76 11.33 20.63 12.90
N LEU A 77 11.94 21.56 12.15
CA LEU A 77 11.56 22.96 12.15
C LEU A 77 10.09 23.14 11.78
N THR A 78 9.62 22.41 10.75
CA THR A 78 8.22 22.46 10.31
C THR A 78 7.29 21.81 11.34
N THR A 79 7.70 20.70 11.95
CA THR A 79 6.87 20.06 13.00
C THR A 79 6.72 20.95 14.22
N ILE A 80 7.80 21.61 14.66
CA ILE A 80 7.71 22.61 15.76
C ILE A 80 6.77 23.75 15.37
N PHE A 81 6.87 24.25 14.13
CA PHE A 81 5.93 25.27 13.63
C PHE A 81 4.47 24.79 13.74
N ILE A 82 4.19 23.56 13.31
CA ILE A 82 2.83 22.97 13.35
C ILE A 82 2.34 22.83 14.79
N ILE A 83 3.20 22.42 15.74
CA ILE A 83 2.86 22.34 17.17
C ILE A 83 2.53 23.75 17.70
N LEU A 84 3.35 24.75 17.40
CA LEU A 84 3.11 26.15 17.80
C LEU A 84 1.82 26.69 17.19
N LYS A 85 1.49 26.32 15.95
CA LYS A 85 0.22 26.70 15.32
C LYS A 85 -0.99 26.04 15.97
N TYR A 86 -0.86 24.83 16.48
CA TYR A 86 -1.89 24.19 17.30
C TYR A 86 -2.09 24.92 18.65
N LEU A 87 -1.02 25.49 19.19
CA LEU A 87 -1.01 26.25 20.44
C LEU A 87 -1.22 27.78 20.23
N ASP A 88 -1.47 28.23 19.00
CA ASP A 88 -1.50 29.64 18.56
C ASP A 88 -2.40 30.54 19.43
N LYS A 89 -3.55 30.02 19.89
CA LYS A 89 -4.45 30.74 20.76
C LYS A 89 -3.79 31.10 22.11
N LEU A 90 -3.12 30.15 22.74
CA LEU A 90 -2.41 30.34 24.00
C LEU A 90 -1.18 31.23 23.84
N LEU A 91 -0.44 31.08 22.72
CA LEU A 91 0.68 31.98 22.39
C LEU A 91 0.27 33.45 22.39
N LYS A 92 -0.89 33.77 21.81
CA LYS A 92 -1.42 35.11 21.72
C LYS A 92 -1.94 35.62 23.09
N GLU A 93 -2.73 34.81 23.80
CA GLU A 93 -3.40 35.17 25.01
C GLU A 93 -2.45 35.26 26.23
N GLU A 94 -1.51 34.36 26.38
CA GLU A 94 -0.63 34.26 27.54
C GLU A 94 0.74 34.91 27.34
N ASN A 95 1.30 34.82 26.14
CA ASN A 95 2.66 35.32 25.85
C ASN A 95 2.68 36.60 24.99
N GLY A 96 1.53 37.07 24.51
CA GLY A 96 1.46 38.24 23.62
C GLY A 96 2.13 38.05 22.26
N ILE A 97 2.46 36.80 21.89
CA ILE A 97 3.15 36.46 20.65
C ILE A 97 2.12 36.29 19.53
N ASN A 98 2.00 37.30 18.66
CA ASN A 98 1.06 37.27 17.53
C ASN A 98 1.61 36.60 16.28
N GLU A 99 2.92 36.58 16.13
CA GLU A 99 3.61 36.00 14.97
C GLU A 99 4.81 35.18 15.42
N ILE A 100 4.95 34.02 14.85
CA ILE A 100 6.13 33.16 15.00
C ILE A 100 7.01 33.28 13.76
N TYR A 101 8.09 32.51 13.68
CA TYR A 101 8.90 32.43 12.46
C TYR A 101 8.07 31.96 11.25
N THR A 102 8.61 32.08 10.03
CA THR A 102 7.94 31.61 8.81
C THR A 102 8.76 30.55 8.12
N ILE A 103 8.07 29.66 7.42
CA ILE A 103 8.70 28.62 6.58
C ILE A 103 8.07 28.69 5.20
N ASP A 104 8.91 28.78 4.18
CA ASP A 104 8.50 28.75 2.79
C ASP A 104 9.26 27.64 2.05
N TYR A 105 8.53 26.84 1.28
CA TYR A 105 9.10 25.78 0.46
C TYR A 105 9.16 26.27 -0.98
N GLU A 106 10.34 26.55 -1.49
CA GLU A 106 10.57 27.17 -2.80
C GLU A 106 9.80 26.50 -3.95
N THR A 107 9.65 25.17 -3.90
CA THR A 107 8.95 24.40 -4.93
C THR A 107 7.45 24.19 -4.62
N ARG A 108 6.90 24.90 -3.61
CA ARG A 108 5.51 24.75 -3.14
C ARG A 108 4.88 26.11 -2.99
N GLU A 109 4.38 26.62 -4.11
CA GLU A 109 3.65 27.89 -4.10
C GLU A 109 2.51 27.85 -3.08
N GLY A 110 2.46 28.86 -2.18
CA GLY A 110 1.47 28.94 -1.13
C GLY A 110 1.74 28.09 0.11
N SER A 111 2.91 27.46 0.25
CA SER A 111 3.25 26.64 1.44
C SER A 111 3.27 27.45 2.73
N ARG A 112 3.75 28.68 2.66
CA ARG A 112 3.78 29.62 3.77
C ARG A 112 2.38 29.95 4.27
N GLU A 113 1.47 30.26 3.36
CA GLU A 113 0.05 30.54 3.65
C GLU A 113 -0.65 29.30 4.18
N PHE A 114 -0.38 28.15 3.57
CA PHE A 114 -0.94 26.86 4.04
C PHE A 114 -0.54 26.58 5.49
N LEU A 115 0.74 26.69 5.83
CA LEU A 115 1.25 26.50 7.19
C LEU A 115 0.69 27.56 8.14
N LYS A 116 0.59 28.82 7.73
CA LYS A 116 0.03 29.91 8.55
C LYS A 116 -1.42 29.63 8.96
N GLU A 117 -2.20 29.04 8.06
CA GLU A 117 -3.64 28.77 8.22
C GLU A 117 -3.95 27.30 8.47
N ILE A 118 -2.96 26.47 8.82
CA ILE A 118 -3.08 25.01 8.89
C ILE A 118 -4.23 24.54 9.80
N ALA A 119 -4.55 25.28 10.85
CA ALA A 119 -5.64 24.97 11.78
C ALA A 119 -7.03 25.01 11.13
N SER A 120 -7.19 25.78 10.04
CA SER A 120 -8.46 25.92 9.31
C SER A 120 -8.52 25.09 8.01
N LYS A 121 -7.41 24.43 7.64
CA LYS A 121 -7.36 23.66 6.40
C LYS A 121 -8.15 22.35 6.51
N THR A 122 -8.87 22.06 5.45
CA THR A 122 -9.66 20.82 5.30
C THR A 122 -8.84 19.69 4.69
N GLN A 123 -9.39 18.47 4.70
CA GLN A 123 -8.80 17.34 3.99
C GLN A 123 -8.69 17.63 2.48
N GLU A 124 -9.64 18.31 1.89
CA GLU A 124 -9.63 18.69 0.48
C GLU A 124 -8.49 19.66 0.17
N ASP A 125 -8.23 20.66 1.05
CA ASP A 125 -7.07 21.54 0.90
C ASP A 125 -5.75 20.80 0.98
N SER A 126 -5.66 19.76 1.79
CA SER A 126 -4.47 18.93 1.95
C SER A 126 -4.20 18.06 0.72
N ASN A 127 -5.22 17.69 -0.03
CA ASN A 127 -5.09 16.84 -1.22
C ASN A 127 -4.52 17.58 -2.46
N LYS A 128 -4.24 18.88 -2.35
CA LYS A 128 -3.67 19.66 -3.46
C LYS A 128 -2.24 19.25 -3.81
N ASN A 129 -1.46 18.85 -2.84
CA ASN A 129 -0.13 18.26 -3.05
C ASN A 129 0.31 17.40 -1.86
N ILE A 130 1.38 16.64 -2.07
CA ILE A 130 1.89 15.68 -1.10
C ILE A 130 2.41 16.34 0.19
N ASP A 131 2.99 17.54 0.13
CA ASP A 131 3.51 18.23 1.31
C ASP A 131 2.37 18.70 2.20
N TYR A 132 1.32 19.25 1.61
CA TYR A 132 0.12 19.67 2.35
C TYR A 132 -0.57 18.48 3.01
N PHE A 133 -0.57 17.33 2.36
CA PHE A 133 -1.08 16.09 2.93
C PHE A 133 -0.33 15.74 4.23
N TYR A 134 1.00 15.67 4.18
CA TYR A 134 1.79 15.34 5.38
C TYR A 134 1.72 16.44 6.45
N MET A 135 1.75 17.72 6.08
CA MET A 135 1.59 18.85 7.02
C MET A 135 0.25 18.78 7.75
N HIS A 136 -0.83 18.55 7.02
CA HIS A 136 -2.17 18.42 7.62
C HIS A 136 -2.28 17.15 8.47
N GLN A 137 -1.73 16.03 8.03
CA GLN A 137 -1.65 14.80 8.82
C GLN A 137 -0.87 15.03 10.14
N ALA A 138 0.26 15.75 10.07
CA ALA A 138 1.03 16.13 11.25
C ALA A 138 0.19 16.99 12.20
N TYR A 139 -0.53 17.99 11.69
CA TYR A 139 -1.42 18.82 12.50
C TYR A 139 -2.51 17.98 13.19
N LYS A 140 -3.16 17.09 12.47
CA LYS A 140 -4.15 16.16 13.04
C LYS A 140 -3.54 15.18 14.05
N THR A 141 -2.31 14.78 13.84
CA THR A 141 -1.58 13.93 14.81
C THR A 141 -1.30 14.69 16.10
N VAL A 142 -0.86 15.95 15.98
CA VAL A 142 -0.68 16.85 17.15
C VAL A 142 -2.00 17.02 17.92
N GLU A 143 -3.09 17.34 17.22
CA GLU A 143 -4.43 17.50 17.80
C GLU A 143 -4.86 16.26 18.58
N ASN A 144 -4.85 15.09 17.95
CA ASN A 144 -5.24 13.81 18.57
C ASN A 144 -4.33 13.43 19.75
N TRP A 145 -3.03 13.70 19.64
CA TRP A 145 -2.08 13.43 20.72
C TRP A 145 -2.40 14.29 21.96
N PHE A 146 -2.64 15.59 21.78
CA PHE A 146 -3.00 16.47 22.89
C PHE A 146 -4.33 16.06 23.53
N GLU A 147 -5.35 15.77 22.74
CA GLU A 147 -6.65 15.31 23.27
C GLU A 147 -6.47 14.06 24.14
N LYS A 148 -5.69 13.08 23.66
CA LYS A 148 -5.40 11.87 24.41
C LYS A 148 -4.63 12.16 25.69
N LYS A 149 -3.51 12.90 25.64
CA LYS A 149 -2.65 13.11 26.82
C LYS A 149 -3.32 14.02 27.86
N ILE A 150 -4.18 14.95 27.44
CA ILE A 150 -4.99 15.78 28.34
C ILE A 150 -6.05 14.93 29.03
N SER A 151 -6.76 14.07 28.31
CA SER A 151 -7.75 13.15 28.91
C SER A 151 -7.11 12.19 29.91
N GLU A 152 -5.87 11.76 29.66
CA GLU A 152 -5.06 10.94 30.57
C GLU A 152 -4.44 11.75 31.71
N LYS A 153 -4.66 13.06 31.80
CA LYS A 153 -4.09 14.00 32.78
C LYS A 153 -2.55 14.01 32.81
N LYS A 154 -1.89 13.69 31.70
CA LYS A 154 -0.42 13.62 31.60
C LYS A 154 0.21 14.98 31.31
N THR A 155 -0.50 15.86 30.62
CA THR A 155 -0.03 17.22 30.31
C THR A 155 -1.21 18.17 30.06
N THR A 156 -0.89 19.45 29.86
CA THR A 156 -1.81 20.49 29.38
C THR A 156 -1.17 21.25 28.22
N LYS A 157 -1.99 21.89 27.38
CA LYS A 157 -1.46 22.75 26.30
C LYS A 157 -0.51 23.83 26.83
N ARG A 158 -0.84 24.43 28.01
CA ARG A 158 -0.04 25.45 28.66
C ARG A 158 1.36 24.94 29.03
N LYS A 159 1.44 23.80 29.74
CA LYS A 159 2.72 23.19 30.11
C LYS A 159 3.61 22.88 28.91
N MET A 160 3.01 22.41 27.81
CA MET A 160 3.75 22.18 26.59
C MET A 160 4.22 23.49 25.94
N LEU A 161 3.42 24.55 26.00
CA LEU A 161 3.78 25.86 25.47
C LEU A 161 4.97 26.45 26.23
N GLU A 162 5.00 26.32 27.55
CA GLU A 162 6.06 26.84 28.43
C GLU A 162 7.46 26.41 27.95
N ILE A 163 7.68 25.15 27.59
CA ILE A 163 9.01 24.69 27.12
C ILE A 163 9.45 25.32 25.78
N PHE A 164 8.54 25.85 24.98
CA PHE A 164 8.86 26.58 23.74
C PHE A 164 9.10 28.08 23.97
N THR A 165 8.62 28.61 25.09
CA THR A 165 8.61 30.07 25.36
C THR A 165 9.37 30.46 26.63
N ASN A 166 9.85 29.51 27.40
CA ASN A 166 10.66 29.77 28.59
C ASN A 166 12.02 30.40 28.26
N SER A 167 12.59 31.08 29.26
CA SER A 167 13.97 31.56 29.25
C SER A 167 15.00 30.43 29.45
N GLU A 168 16.28 30.71 29.25
CA GLU A 168 17.37 29.73 29.37
C GLU A 168 17.51 29.19 30.80
N ASP A 169 17.06 29.90 31.81
CA ASP A 169 17.10 29.48 33.20
C ASP A 169 16.04 28.42 33.56
N GLU A 170 15.07 28.20 32.70
CA GLU A 170 13.98 27.25 32.85
C GLU A 170 14.08 26.13 31.79
N LYS A 171 13.24 25.11 31.93
CA LYS A 171 13.15 24.07 30.88
C LYS A 171 12.72 24.67 29.55
N HIS A 172 13.55 24.52 28.54
CA HIS A 172 13.29 25.06 27.21
C HIS A 172 13.82 24.14 26.11
N ILE A 173 13.59 24.48 24.86
CA ILE A 173 13.96 23.71 23.67
C ILE A 173 14.95 24.51 22.86
N GLU A 174 16.05 23.84 22.43
CA GLU A 174 17.11 24.45 21.63
C GLU A 174 17.42 23.65 20.36
N PHE A 175 17.88 24.37 19.35
CA PHE A 175 18.58 23.82 18.18
C PHE A 175 20.08 24.02 18.33
N ILE A 176 20.88 23.07 17.87
CA ILE A 176 22.26 23.32 17.51
C ILE A 176 22.23 24.09 16.19
N TRP A 177 22.36 25.42 16.26
CA TRP A 177 22.34 26.29 15.10
C TRP A 177 23.70 26.26 14.41
N TYR A 178 23.75 25.77 13.18
CA TYR A 178 24.94 25.80 12.38
C TYR A 178 24.73 26.70 11.16
N GLU A 179 25.32 27.90 11.20
CA GLU A 179 25.33 28.84 10.08
C GLU A 179 26.54 28.57 9.20
N VAL A 180 26.28 28.21 7.94
CA VAL A 180 27.31 27.93 6.93
C VAL A 180 27.89 29.25 6.41
N GLU A 181 29.21 29.30 6.23
CA GLU A 181 29.88 30.48 5.74
C GLU A 181 29.51 30.79 4.27
N ASN A 182 29.38 32.07 3.95
CA ASN A 182 29.06 32.54 2.60
C ASN A 182 30.11 32.20 1.54
N SER A 183 31.33 31.85 1.95
CA SER A 183 32.40 31.35 1.08
C SER A 183 32.09 29.99 0.42
N GLU A 184 31.27 29.16 1.06
CA GLU A 184 30.83 27.89 0.49
C GLU A 184 29.63 28.09 -0.45
N LYS A 185 29.91 28.11 -1.75
CA LYS A 185 28.90 28.39 -2.79
C LYS A 185 27.99 27.23 -3.14
N ASP A 186 28.34 25.97 -2.78
CA ASP A 186 27.61 24.77 -3.21
C ASP A 186 26.82 24.16 -2.05
N GLU A 187 25.61 24.67 -1.86
CA GLU A 187 24.69 24.19 -0.80
C GLU A 187 24.33 22.70 -0.95
N VAL A 188 24.28 22.19 -2.18
CA VAL A 188 24.00 20.77 -2.45
C VAL A 188 25.12 19.86 -1.95
N LYS A 189 26.39 20.30 -2.10
CA LYS A 189 27.53 19.55 -1.54
C LYS A 189 27.56 19.55 -0.03
N ILE A 190 27.19 20.67 0.60
CA ILE A 190 27.08 20.76 2.06
C ILE A 190 26.00 19.82 2.54
N PHE A 191 24.83 19.88 1.91
CA PHE A 191 23.70 18.97 2.19
C PHE A 191 24.12 17.50 2.07
N ALA A 192 24.82 17.13 0.99
CA ALA A 192 25.31 15.77 0.79
C ALA A 192 26.30 15.34 1.88
N ARG A 193 27.28 16.20 2.27
CA ARG A 193 28.25 15.91 3.34
C ARG A 193 27.59 15.73 4.70
N LEU A 194 26.64 16.59 5.05
CA LEU A 194 25.94 16.54 6.33
C LEU A 194 25.06 15.30 6.46
N ASN A 195 24.53 14.80 5.35
CA ASN A 195 23.69 13.61 5.35
C ASN A 195 24.48 12.30 5.17
N SER A 196 25.74 12.35 4.79
CA SER A 196 26.59 11.16 4.61
C SER A 196 26.98 10.42 5.90
N GLY A 197 26.30 10.63 6.98
CA GLY A 197 26.48 9.91 8.28
C GLY A 197 25.18 9.78 9.06
N LYS A 198 24.08 10.26 8.51
CA LYS A 198 22.74 10.20 9.11
C LYS A 198 21.89 9.10 8.45
N ILE A 199 20.61 9.07 8.74
CA ILE A 199 19.65 8.23 8.01
C ILE A 199 19.88 8.47 6.52
N PRO A 200 20.29 7.44 5.76
CA PRO A 200 20.71 7.63 4.39
C PRO A 200 19.55 8.18 3.56
N LEU A 201 19.86 9.16 2.72
CA LEU A 201 18.91 9.62 1.72
C LEU A 201 18.46 8.44 0.86
N THR A 202 17.20 8.43 0.48
CA THR A 202 16.69 7.45 -0.47
C THR A 202 17.22 7.71 -1.88
N ASN A 203 17.18 6.71 -2.74
CA ASN A 203 17.51 6.92 -4.16
C ASN A 203 16.64 8.01 -4.78
N ALA A 204 15.37 8.06 -4.43
CA ALA A 204 14.44 9.06 -4.93
C ALA A 204 14.87 10.49 -4.60
N GLU A 205 15.30 10.74 -3.37
CA GLU A 205 15.77 12.08 -2.95
C GLU A 205 17.04 12.49 -3.68
N LEU A 206 17.97 11.55 -3.87
CA LEU A 206 19.20 11.79 -4.62
C LEU A 206 18.92 12.01 -6.10
N ILE A 207 18.03 11.25 -6.70
CA ILE A 207 17.62 11.39 -8.11
C ILE A 207 16.87 12.71 -8.30
N LYS A 208 15.98 13.10 -7.36
CA LYS A 208 15.34 14.43 -7.39
C LYS A 208 16.36 15.56 -7.43
N ALA A 209 17.38 15.47 -6.57
CA ALA A 209 18.46 16.44 -6.57
C ALA A 209 19.24 16.50 -7.91
N LEU A 210 19.44 15.36 -8.60
CA LEU A 210 20.04 15.35 -9.93
C LEU A 210 19.17 16.07 -10.96
N PHE A 211 17.86 15.81 -10.98
CA PHE A 211 16.94 16.45 -11.92
C PHE A 211 16.79 17.96 -11.70
N LEU A 212 16.94 18.43 -10.46
CA LEU A 212 16.79 19.84 -10.10
C LEU A 212 18.12 20.59 -10.03
N ASN A 213 19.27 19.94 -10.24
CA ASN A 213 20.56 20.60 -10.21
C ASN A 213 20.77 21.44 -11.48
N VAL A 214 20.97 22.75 -11.33
CA VAL A 214 21.22 23.72 -12.43
C VAL A 214 22.30 23.24 -13.40
N ARG A 215 23.34 22.55 -12.90
CA ARG A 215 24.46 22.03 -13.73
C ARG A 215 24.05 20.97 -14.74
N ASN A 216 22.90 20.34 -14.52
CA ASN A 216 22.36 19.29 -15.40
C ASN A 216 21.43 19.86 -16.48
N PHE A 217 21.19 21.16 -16.48
CA PHE A 217 20.45 21.83 -17.55
C PHE A 217 21.38 22.22 -18.72
N PRO A 218 20.85 22.28 -19.97
CA PRO A 218 21.61 22.75 -21.12
C PRO A 218 22.18 24.15 -20.88
N LYS A 219 23.41 24.38 -21.33
CA LYS A 219 24.07 25.68 -21.18
C LYS A 219 23.36 26.82 -21.92
N GLU A 220 22.55 26.46 -22.89
CA GLU A 220 21.76 27.37 -23.73
C GLU A 220 20.50 27.87 -23.04
N CYS A 221 20.07 27.22 -21.96
CA CYS A 221 18.89 27.62 -21.22
C CYS A 221 19.15 28.91 -20.43
N SER A 222 18.24 29.83 -20.52
CA SER A 222 18.19 31.00 -19.64
C SER A 222 17.83 30.61 -18.21
N GLU A 223 18.20 31.46 -17.25
CA GLU A 223 17.88 31.24 -15.83
C GLU A 223 16.36 31.05 -15.60
N ASN A 224 15.54 31.85 -16.27
CA ASN A 224 14.06 31.73 -16.18
C ASN A 224 13.54 30.41 -16.74
N GLU A 225 14.11 29.87 -17.82
CA GLU A 225 13.74 28.58 -18.37
C GLU A 225 14.11 27.44 -17.40
N ILE A 226 15.28 27.55 -16.78
CA ILE A 226 15.73 26.58 -15.77
C ILE A 226 14.76 26.57 -14.58
N ILE A 227 14.45 27.74 -14.02
CA ILE A 227 13.52 27.87 -12.89
C ILE A 227 12.14 27.30 -13.28
N THR A 228 11.63 27.65 -14.45
CA THR A 228 10.34 27.15 -14.93
C THR A 228 10.34 25.62 -15.02
N LYS A 229 11.40 25.03 -15.56
CA LYS A 229 11.52 23.56 -15.65
C LYS A 229 11.69 22.89 -14.29
N GLN A 230 12.43 23.48 -13.37
CA GLN A 230 12.55 22.97 -12.00
C GLN A 230 11.19 22.94 -11.30
N ILE A 231 10.39 24.00 -11.45
CA ILE A 231 9.03 24.07 -10.89
C ILE A 231 8.12 23.01 -11.55
N GLU A 232 8.18 22.87 -12.87
CA GLU A 232 7.40 21.87 -13.61
C GLU A 232 7.72 20.45 -13.12
N ILE A 233 9.00 20.07 -13.11
CA ILE A 233 9.45 18.75 -12.64
C ILE A 233 9.05 18.51 -11.19
N SER A 234 9.23 19.50 -10.32
CA SER A 234 8.89 19.37 -8.91
C SER A 234 7.40 19.13 -8.70
N LYS A 235 6.56 19.84 -9.45
CA LYS A 235 5.10 19.71 -9.39
C LYS A 235 4.63 18.34 -9.89
N GLU A 236 5.16 17.90 -11.02
CA GLU A 236 4.86 16.57 -11.58
C GLU A 236 5.39 15.44 -10.68
N TRP A 237 6.57 15.63 -10.06
CA TRP A 237 7.08 14.69 -9.06
C TRP A 237 6.12 14.48 -7.92
N ASP A 238 5.60 15.57 -7.37
CA ASP A 238 4.67 15.50 -6.25
C ASP A 238 3.34 14.86 -6.63
N GLU A 239 2.85 15.14 -7.85
CA GLU A 239 1.66 14.47 -8.37
C GLU A 239 1.85 12.96 -8.48
N ILE A 240 3.04 12.52 -8.93
CA ILE A 240 3.40 11.11 -9.02
C ILE A 240 3.51 10.49 -7.63
N GLU A 241 4.28 11.12 -6.72
CA GLU A 241 4.42 10.62 -5.35
C GLU A 241 3.07 10.52 -4.63
N TYR A 242 2.24 11.55 -4.78
CA TYR A 242 0.90 11.55 -4.19
C TYR A 242 0.03 10.42 -4.73
N ALA A 243 -0.01 10.24 -6.05
CA ALA A 243 -0.78 9.17 -6.67
C ALA A 243 -0.30 7.78 -6.24
N LEU A 244 1.00 7.58 -6.06
CA LEU A 244 1.56 6.32 -5.61
C LEU A 244 1.33 6.06 -4.10
N GLN A 245 0.89 7.06 -3.31
CA GLN A 245 0.47 6.84 -1.91
C GLN A 245 -0.87 6.11 -1.82
N ASP A 246 -1.65 6.11 -2.88
CA ASP A 246 -2.86 5.29 -2.95
C ASP A 246 -2.49 3.80 -2.93
N ASP A 247 -2.89 3.11 -1.86
CA ASP A 247 -2.58 1.68 -1.68
C ASP A 247 -3.28 0.81 -2.74
N GLU A 248 -4.46 1.18 -3.21
CA GLU A 248 -5.14 0.46 -4.28
C GLU A 248 -4.32 0.52 -5.57
N PHE A 249 -3.79 1.70 -5.88
CA PHE A 249 -2.95 1.88 -7.06
C PHE A 249 -1.58 1.21 -6.89
N PHE A 250 -0.90 1.42 -5.75
CA PHE A 250 0.45 0.89 -5.57
C PHE A 250 0.49 -0.64 -5.47
N LYS A 251 -0.42 -1.25 -4.70
CA LYS A 251 -0.50 -2.72 -4.57
C LYS A 251 -1.01 -3.40 -5.84
N PHE A 252 -1.70 -2.68 -6.73
CA PHE A 252 -1.95 -3.15 -8.09
C PHE A 252 -0.66 -3.30 -8.91
N LEU A 253 0.34 -2.42 -8.73
CA LEU A 253 1.60 -2.43 -9.46
C LEU A 253 2.59 -3.47 -8.94
N THR A 254 2.66 -3.66 -7.61
CA THR A 254 3.68 -4.51 -6.99
C THR A 254 3.28 -5.00 -5.61
N LYS A 255 3.83 -6.17 -5.22
CA LYS A 255 3.77 -6.68 -3.85
C LYS A 255 4.93 -6.21 -2.98
N ASN A 256 5.98 -5.66 -3.61
CA ASN A 256 7.18 -5.24 -2.91
C ASN A 256 6.95 -3.92 -2.19
N ASP A 257 7.64 -3.76 -1.07
CA ASP A 257 7.75 -2.48 -0.38
C ASP A 257 9.00 -1.74 -0.86
N TYR A 258 8.90 -0.40 -0.86
CA TYR A 258 9.96 0.50 -1.29
C TYR A 258 10.17 1.58 -0.22
N PRO A 259 11.40 2.06 0.00
CA PRO A 259 11.66 3.20 0.89
C PRO A 259 10.84 4.43 0.50
N THR A 260 10.73 4.68 -0.81
CA THR A 260 9.78 5.61 -1.41
C THR A 260 9.14 4.95 -2.63
N ARG A 261 7.83 5.06 -2.76
CA ARG A 261 7.06 4.33 -3.80
C ARG A 261 7.45 4.74 -5.24
N ILE A 262 7.94 5.96 -5.43
CA ILE A 262 8.41 6.44 -6.74
C ILE A 262 9.68 5.69 -7.21
N GLU A 263 10.45 5.07 -6.31
CA GLU A 263 11.62 4.27 -6.68
C GLU A 263 11.28 3.10 -7.63
N LEU A 264 10.05 2.59 -7.57
CA LEU A 264 9.57 1.61 -8.54
C LEU A 264 9.72 2.10 -9.99
N LEU A 265 9.42 3.37 -10.27
CA LEU A 265 9.53 3.94 -11.62
C LEU A 265 10.99 4.06 -12.05
N PHE A 266 11.88 4.42 -11.13
CA PHE A 266 13.31 4.52 -11.39
C PHE A 266 13.95 3.14 -11.61
N GLU A 267 13.54 2.13 -10.83
CA GLU A 267 13.96 0.74 -11.03
C GLU A 267 13.58 0.25 -12.45
N ILE A 268 12.34 0.50 -12.87
CA ILE A 268 11.86 0.11 -14.20
C ILE A 268 12.63 0.82 -15.30
N LEU A 269 12.90 2.10 -15.15
CA LEU A 269 13.59 2.90 -16.17
C LEU A 269 15.07 2.54 -16.25
N SER A 270 15.75 2.42 -15.11
CA SER A 270 17.19 2.09 -15.05
C SER A 270 17.46 0.63 -15.37
N ARG A 271 16.50 -0.27 -15.11
CA ARG A 271 16.66 -1.74 -15.11
C ARG A 271 17.68 -2.23 -14.10
N VAL A 272 17.93 -1.43 -13.08
CA VAL A 272 18.87 -1.70 -11.98
C VAL A 272 18.06 -1.81 -10.70
N LYS A 273 18.44 -2.76 -9.85
CA LYS A 273 17.86 -2.96 -8.53
C LYS A 273 18.89 -2.65 -7.46
N ASN A 274 18.43 -2.07 -6.37
CA ASN A 274 19.24 -1.95 -5.17
C ASN A 274 19.52 -3.32 -4.58
N THR A 275 20.69 -3.47 -4.00
CA THR A 275 21.10 -4.68 -3.27
C THR A 275 21.54 -4.32 -1.85
N GLU A 276 21.68 -5.31 -0.98
CA GLU A 276 22.23 -5.07 0.36
C GLU A 276 23.66 -4.49 0.31
N LEU A 277 24.44 -4.88 -0.69
CA LEU A 277 25.80 -4.38 -0.90
C LEU A 277 25.83 -2.99 -1.54
N ASP A 278 24.80 -2.64 -2.30
CA ASP A 278 24.69 -1.37 -3.00
C ASP A 278 23.27 -0.80 -2.91
N ARG A 279 23.02 -0.01 -1.88
CA ARG A 279 21.75 0.67 -1.65
C ARG A 279 21.46 1.80 -2.64
N TYR A 280 22.49 2.28 -3.34
CA TYR A 280 22.40 3.43 -4.25
C TYR A 280 22.64 3.05 -5.70
N ALA A 281 22.50 1.78 -6.06
CA ALA A 281 22.72 1.29 -7.42
C ALA A 281 21.87 2.05 -8.44
N ILE A 282 20.60 2.30 -8.14
CA ILE A 282 19.68 3.05 -9.01
C ILE A 282 20.19 4.49 -9.17
N TYR A 283 20.48 5.17 -8.05
CA TYR A 283 21.00 6.55 -8.10
C TYR A 283 22.30 6.66 -8.90
N ARG A 284 23.25 5.72 -8.70
CA ARG A 284 24.52 5.72 -9.45
C ARG A 284 24.31 5.61 -10.95
N GLU A 285 23.39 4.76 -11.38
CA GLU A 285 23.04 4.63 -12.80
C GLU A 285 22.55 5.96 -13.40
N PHE A 286 21.69 6.68 -12.67
CA PHE A 286 21.25 8.03 -13.08
C PHE A 286 22.38 9.05 -13.06
N ALA A 287 23.21 9.05 -12.01
CA ALA A 287 24.33 9.98 -11.88
C ALA A 287 25.40 9.78 -12.94
N ASP A 288 25.72 8.52 -13.28
CA ASP A 288 26.69 8.20 -14.34
C ASP A 288 26.22 8.65 -15.73
N LYS A 289 24.92 8.53 -15.99
CA LYS A 289 24.33 9.05 -17.23
C LYS A 289 24.33 10.56 -17.28
N ALA A 290 24.01 11.23 -16.18
CA ALA A 290 24.10 12.67 -16.09
C ALA A 290 25.51 13.20 -16.44
N LYS A 291 26.57 12.48 -16.01
CA LYS A 291 27.95 12.84 -16.30
C LYS A 291 28.37 12.61 -17.76
N LYS A 292 27.90 11.50 -18.36
CA LYS A 292 28.31 11.06 -19.71
C LYS A 292 27.65 11.85 -20.83
N GLU A 293 26.46 12.36 -20.62
CA GLU A 293 25.60 12.92 -21.67
C GLU A 293 25.46 14.45 -21.61
N GLY A 294 26.27 15.11 -20.79
CA GLY A 294 26.28 16.60 -20.72
C GLY A 294 25.07 17.20 -20.02
N GLY A 295 24.39 16.41 -19.22
CA GLY A 295 23.25 16.81 -18.39
C GLY A 295 22.00 15.97 -18.61
N LEU A 296 21.31 15.63 -17.52
CA LEU A 296 20.05 14.86 -17.53
C LEU A 296 18.90 15.53 -18.30
N LEU A 297 19.04 16.81 -18.60
CA LEU A 297 17.99 17.67 -19.16
C LEU A 297 18.24 18.17 -20.58
N ASN A 298 19.37 17.85 -21.20
CA ASN A 298 19.46 17.88 -22.67
C ASN A 298 18.33 17.09 -23.33
N LEU A 299 17.56 16.47 -22.55
CA LEU A 299 16.56 15.46 -22.71
C LEU A 299 15.12 15.98 -22.52
N ALA A 300 14.95 17.17 -21.94
CA ALA A 300 13.64 17.80 -21.79
C ALA A 300 13.19 18.58 -23.03
N THR A 301 14.09 18.84 -23.98
CA THR A 301 13.82 19.74 -25.11
C THR A 301 13.45 19.07 -26.42
N GLY A 302 13.20 17.76 -26.47
CA GLY A 302 12.60 17.11 -27.65
C GLY A 302 13.41 17.20 -28.95
N VAL A 303 14.71 17.51 -28.90
CA VAL A 303 15.58 17.53 -30.08
C VAL A 303 16.01 16.10 -30.39
N LYS A 304 15.60 15.64 -31.56
CA LYS A 304 15.90 14.32 -32.13
C LYS A 304 17.39 14.09 -32.19
N GLU A 305 17.87 13.04 -31.51
CA GLU A 305 18.86 12.14 -32.06
C GLU A 305 18.99 10.88 -31.18
N ASN A 306 18.78 9.76 -31.77
CA ASN A 306 19.04 8.33 -31.51
C ASN A 306 19.89 7.91 -30.28
N LYS A 307 19.62 8.38 -29.05
CA LYS A 307 20.30 7.85 -27.85
C LYS A 307 19.32 7.59 -26.72
N LYS A 308 19.54 6.47 -26.02
CA LYS A 308 18.78 6.04 -24.85
C LYS A 308 18.94 7.06 -23.72
N GLU A 309 17.94 7.85 -23.54
CA GLU A 309 17.88 8.95 -22.60
C GLU A 309 16.97 8.59 -21.43
N TYR A 310 17.29 9.09 -20.23
CA TYR A 310 16.36 9.07 -19.10
C TYR A 310 15.79 10.47 -18.88
N PRO A 311 14.99 11.01 -19.81
CA PRO A 311 14.35 12.27 -19.55
C PRO A 311 13.29 12.06 -18.48
N TRP A 312 13.01 13.09 -17.73
CA TRP A 312 11.87 13.12 -16.83
C TRP A 312 10.59 12.68 -17.54
N GLY A 313 10.43 13.02 -18.82
CA GLY A 313 9.33 12.56 -19.66
C GLY A 313 9.15 11.04 -19.72
N ASN A 314 10.23 10.25 -19.65
CA ASN A 314 10.11 8.78 -19.65
C ASN A 314 9.54 8.28 -18.32
N ILE A 315 9.93 8.88 -17.18
CA ILE A 315 9.37 8.57 -15.86
C ILE A 315 7.86 8.88 -15.85
N LYS A 316 7.50 10.07 -16.35
CA LYS A 316 6.11 10.49 -16.52
C LYS A 316 5.32 9.53 -17.41
N ASN A 317 5.89 9.08 -18.53
CA ASN A 317 5.25 8.14 -19.44
C ASN A 317 5.01 6.76 -18.80
N ILE A 318 5.96 6.24 -18.01
CA ILE A 318 5.76 5.01 -17.23
C ILE A 318 4.58 5.19 -16.28
N PHE A 319 4.57 6.28 -15.51
CA PHE A 319 3.49 6.58 -14.57
C PHE A 319 2.14 6.73 -15.25
N LEU A 320 2.05 7.47 -16.36
CA LEU A 320 0.81 7.65 -17.11
C LEU A 320 0.30 6.33 -17.70
N THR A 321 1.20 5.46 -18.15
CA THR A 321 0.86 4.12 -18.62
C THR A 321 0.25 3.29 -17.48
N PHE A 322 0.85 3.31 -16.31
CA PHE A 322 0.31 2.60 -15.14
C PHE A 322 -1.03 3.16 -14.69
N LYS A 323 -1.16 4.47 -14.68
CA LYS A 323 -2.43 5.15 -14.36
C LYS A 323 -3.52 4.81 -15.37
N PHE A 324 -3.18 4.68 -16.66
CA PHE A 324 -4.09 4.21 -17.67
C PHE A 324 -4.53 2.77 -17.43
N TRP A 325 -3.60 1.83 -17.17
CA TRP A 325 -3.93 0.44 -16.85
C TRP A 325 -4.79 0.32 -15.60
N PHE A 326 -4.50 1.12 -14.59
CA PHE A 326 -5.29 1.15 -13.37
C PHE A 326 -6.71 1.68 -13.58
N LYS A 327 -6.89 2.68 -14.44
CA LYS A 327 -8.20 3.30 -14.70
C LYS A 327 -9.10 2.47 -15.60
N ASP A 328 -8.55 1.83 -16.60
CA ASP A 328 -9.28 1.00 -17.55
C ASP A 328 -9.62 -0.35 -16.90
N ILE A 329 -10.89 -0.72 -16.88
CA ILE A 329 -11.38 -1.88 -16.14
C ILE A 329 -10.82 -3.21 -16.68
N GLU A 330 -10.65 -3.33 -17.99
CA GLU A 330 -10.11 -4.54 -18.62
C GLU A 330 -8.62 -4.68 -18.32
N TYR A 331 -7.83 -3.63 -18.58
CA TYR A 331 -6.39 -3.65 -18.28
C TYR A 331 -6.11 -3.79 -16.79
N TYR A 332 -6.91 -3.17 -15.93
CA TYR A 332 -6.83 -3.36 -14.48
C TYR A 332 -6.87 -4.84 -14.10
N HIS A 333 -7.83 -5.57 -14.62
CA HIS A 333 -7.97 -6.99 -14.30
C HIS A 333 -6.90 -7.87 -14.93
N LEU A 334 -6.53 -7.62 -16.20
CA LEU A 334 -5.51 -8.42 -16.89
C LEU A 334 -4.11 -8.21 -16.32
N VAL A 335 -3.69 -6.96 -16.15
CA VAL A 335 -2.39 -6.60 -15.57
C VAL A 335 -2.34 -7.01 -14.11
N GLY A 336 -3.37 -6.67 -13.33
CA GLY A 336 -3.46 -7.02 -11.92
C GLY A 336 -3.38 -8.53 -11.67
N PHE A 337 -4.02 -9.35 -12.52
CA PHE A 337 -3.89 -10.81 -12.45
C PHE A 337 -2.44 -11.28 -12.67
N LEU A 338 -1.77 -10.77 -13.71
CA LEU A 338 -0.40 -11.16 -14.04
C LEU A 338 0.58 -10.83 -12.92
N VAL A 339 0.41 -9.66 -12.29
CA VAL A 339 1.21 -9.23 -11.14
C VAL A 339 0.86 -10.04 -9.88
N ALA A 340 -0.42 -10.16 -9.57
CA ALA A 340 -0.90 -10.85 -8.37
C ALA A 340 -0.58 -12.34 -8.36
N SER A 341 -0.62 -13.00 -9.53
CA SER A 341 -0.26 -14.41 -9.69
C SER A 341 1.25 -14.65 -9.81
N ASN A 342 2.10 -13.61 -9.78
CA ASN A 342 3.54 -13.66 -10.01
C ASN A 342 3.93 -14.27 -11.38
N ILE A 343 3.07 -14.15 -12.39
CA ILE A 343 3.39 -14.60 -13.76
C ILE A 343 4.36 -13.62 -14.42
N LEU A 344 4.05 -12.32 -14.34
CA LEU A 344 4.92 -11.25 -14.80
C LEU A 344 4.97 -10.12 -13.77
N SER A 345 6.16 -9.52 -13.59
CA SER A 345 6.27 -8.24 -12.87
C SER A 345 5.75 -7.10 -13.75
N ILE A 346 5.33 -6.00 -13.10
CA ILE A 346 4.88 -4.79 -13.81
C ILE A 346 5.95 -4.25 -14.76
N GLU A 347 7.23 -4.35 -14.38
CA GLU A 347 8.38 -4.00 -15.23
C GLU A 347 8.40 -4.82 -16.53
N LYS A 348 8.24 -6.15 -16.43
CA LYS A 348 8.24 -7.04 -17.60
C LYS A 348 7.05 -6.75 -18.52
N ILE A 349 5.87 -6.48 -17.94
CA ILE A 349 4.69 -6.10 -18.70
C ILE A 349 4.95 -4.79 -19.45
N TYR A 350 5.43 -3.75 -18.76
CA TYR A 350 5.75 -2.47 -19.37
C TYR A 350 6.76 -2.60 -20.51
N ASN A 351 7.89 -3.26 -20.27
CA ASN A 351 8.96 -3.43 -21.28
C ASN A 351 8.50 -4.23 -22.51
N ALA A 352 7.60 -5.20 -22.34
CA ALA A 352 7.06 -5.98 -23.46
C ALA A 352 5.97 -5.24 -24.25
N THR A 353 5.39 -4.17 -23.70
CA THR A 353 4.16 -3.57 -24.26
C THR A 353 4.27 -2.08 -24.56
N LYS A 354 5.35 -1.40 -24.17
CA LYS A 354 5.53 0.05 -24.31
C LYS A 354 5.36 0.60 -25.75
N ASP A 355 5.66 -0.24 -26.75
CA ASP A 355 5.58 0.12 -28.18
C ASP A 355 4.33 -0.50 -28.87
N LYS A 356 3.41 -1.11 -28.10
CA LYS A 356 2.22 -1.78 -28.63
C LYS A 356 1.01 -0.87 -28.64
N THR A 357 0.17 -1.07 -29.64
CA THR A 357 -1.18 -0.49 -29.68
C THR A 357 -2.06 -1.10 -28.57
N LYS A 358 -3.20 -0.48 -28.28
CA LYS A 358 -4.14 -1.00 -27.27
C LYS A 358 -4.60 -2.43 -27.56
N ASN A 359 -4.90 -2.76 -28.81
CA ASN A 359 -5.33 -4.11 -29.17
C ASN A 359 -4.17 -5.13 -29.00
N GLU A 360 -2.99 -4.81 -29.48
CA GLU A 360 -1.81 -5.66 -29.31
C GLU A 360 -1.43 -5.86 -27.84
N LEU A 361 -1.63 -4.83 -27.01
CA LEU A 361 -1.45 -4.95 -25.55
C LEU A 361 -2.46 -5.94 -24.95
N ARG A 362 -3.76 -5.78 -25.30
CA ARG A 362 -4.81 -6.69 -24.83
C ARG A 362 -4.51 -8.13 -25.22
N ASP A 363 -4.19 -8.36 -26.48
CA ASP A 363 -3.89 -9.69 -27.02
C ASP A 363 -2.65 -10.29 -26.32
N PHE A 364 -1.57 -9.52 -26.14
CA PHE A 364 -0.39 -9.94 -25.40
C PHE A 364 -0.72 -10.37 -23.96
N LEU A 365 -1.54 -9.60 -23.25
CA LEU A 365 -1.92 -9.92 -21.88
C LEU A 365 -2.76 -11.20 -21.81
N LYS A 366 -3.77 -11.34 -22.69
CA LYS A 366 -4.63 -12.53 -22.76
C LYS A 366 -3.85 -13.78 -23.18
N ASP A 367 -2.97 -13.67 -24.16
CA ASP A 367 -2.13 -14.77 -24.62
C ASP A 367 -1.13 -15.20 -23.54
N THR A 368 -0.57 -14.24 -22.79
CA THR A 368 0.32 -14.54 -21.66
C THR A 368 -0.42 -15.33 -20.57
N ILE A 369 -1.64 -14.92 -20.23
CA ILE A 369 -2.50 -15.63 -19.26
C ILE A 369 -2.82 -17.04 -19.80
N LYS A 370 -3.24 -17.15 -21.05
CA LYS A 370 -3.59 -18.39 -21.73
C LYS A 370 -2.41 -19.38 -21.75
N ASN A 371 -1.23 -18.91 -22.13
CA ASN A 371 -0.02 -19.72 -22.17
C ASN A 371 0.41 -20.20 -20.79
N ASN A 372 0.28 -19.35 -19.76
CA ASN A 372 0.60 -19.75 -18.39
C ASN A 372 -0.38 -20.82 -17.87
N LEU A 373 -1.67 -20.67 -18.15
CA LEU A 373 -2.68 -21.68 -17.80
C LEU A 373 -2.38 -23.01 -18.50
N ARG A 374 -2.02 -22.97 -19.80
CA ARG A 374 -1.64 -24.16 -20.55
C ARG A 374 -0.46 -24.90 -19.94
N LEU A 375 0.59 -24.17 -19.54
CA LEU A 375 1.74 -24.74 -18.85
C LEU A 375 1.37 -25.31 -17.48
N SER A 376 0.49 -24.65 -16.75
CA SER A 376 0.00 -25.10 -15.45
C SER A 376 -0.78 -26.41 -15.54
N LEU A 377 -1.47 -26.63 -16.65
CA LEU A 377 -2.25 -27.84 -16.93
C LEU A 377 -1.46 -28.94 -17.67
N ASN A 378 -0.15 -28.74 -17.94
CA ASN A 378 0.72 -29.65 -18.71
C ASN A 378 0.14 -30.02 -20.10
N LEU A 379 -0.49 -29.06 -20.78
CA LEU A 379 -1.09 -29.27 -22.10
C LEU A 379 -0.05 -29.13 -23.21
N LYS A 380 0.02 -30.12 -24.14
CA LYS A 380 0.94 -30.11 -25.27
C LYS A 380 0.37 -29.49 -26.55
N GLU A 381 -0.94 -29.37 -26.68
CA GLU A 381 -1.64 -28.93 -27.89
C GLU A 381 -2.14 -27.48 -27.77
N GLU A 382 -2.44 -26.86 -28.92
CA GLU A 382 -2.91 -25.45 -28.99
C GLU A 382 -4.29 -25.23 -28.36
N GLU A 383 -5.12 -26.26 -28.25
CA GLU A 383 -6.41 -26.20 -27.57
C GLU A 383 -6.26 -26.42 -26.07
N ILE A 384 -6.72 -25.46 -25.30
CA ILE A 384 -6.86 -25.62 -23.84
C ILE A 384 -8.08 -26.51 -23.61
N LYS A 385 -7.84 -27.78 -23.33
CA LYS A 385 -8.86 -28.63 -22.73
C LYS A 385 -8.96 -28.28 -21.26
N ILE A 386 -9.80 -27.33 -20.93
CA ILE A 386 -9.97 -26.82 -19.56
C ILE A 386 -10.43 -27.93 -18.61
N ASP A 387 -11.05 -28.99 -19.15
CA ASP A 387 -11.39 -30.21 -18.41
C ASP A 387 -10.19 -30.85 -17.67
N ASN A 388 -8.96 -30.56 -18.10
CA ASN A 388 -7.74 -31.05 -17.42
C ASN A 388 -7.54 -30.45 -16.01
N ILE A 389 -8.29 -29.42 -15.61
CA ILE A 389 -8.29 -28.93 -14.24
C ILE A 389 -8.68 -30.03 -13.23
N SER A 390 -9.45 -31.04 -13.66
CA SER A 390 -9.85 -32.18 -12.84
C SER A 390 -8.69 -33.08 -12.41
N ARG A 391 -7.49 -32.93 -13.01
CA ARG A 391 -6.29 -33.70 -12.66
C ARG A 391 -5.46 -33.06 -11.54
N LEU A 392 -5.75 -31.80 -11.22
CA LEU A 392 -5.02 -31.07 -10.20
C LEU A 392 -5.43 -31.53 -8.81
N SER A 393 -4.46 -31.75 -7.94
CA SER A 393 -4.68 -32.19 -6.56
C SER A 393 -4.05 -31.25 -5.55
N TYR A 394 -4.79 -30.97 -4.48
CA TYR A 394 -4.29 -30.22 -3.33
C TYR A 394 -3.09 -30.88 -2.64
N ASP A 395 -2.90 -32.18 -2.77
CA ASP A 395 -1.80 -32.92 -2.14
C ASP A 395 -0.44 -32.69 -2.84
N ASP A 396 -0.43 -32.18 -4.07
CA ASP A 396 0.77 -31.81 -4.78
C ASP A 396 1.04 -30.31 -4.67
N ASP A 397 2.22 -29.93 -4.19
CA ASP A 397 2.60 -28.52 -3.96
C ASP A 397 2.64 -27.66 -5.24
N LYS A 398 2.92 -28.28 -6.39
CA LYS A 398 2.90 -27.60 -7.69
C LYS A 398 1.47 -27.36 -8.13
N ASP A 399 0.62 -28.39 -8.01
CA ASP A 399 -0.78 -28.30 -8.34
C ASP A 399 -1.52 -27.32 -7.43
N LYS A 400 -1.20 -27.29 -6.13
CA LYS A 400 -1.72 -26.31 -5.18
C LYS A 400 -1.53 -24.87 -5.67
N LYS A 401 -0.30 -24.52 -6.11
CA LYS A 401 -0.01 -23.20 -6.68
C LYS A 401 -0.75 -22.95 -8.01
N ASN A 402 -0.96 -23.97 -8.81
CA ASN A 402 -1.74 -23.88 -10.04
C ASN A 402 -3.23 -23.67 -9.74
N ILE A 403 -3.78 -24.40 -8.77
CA ILE A 403 -5.17 -24.23 -8.30
C ILE A 403 -5.40 -22.80 -7.79
N GLU A 404 -4.49 -22.25 -6.97
CA GLU A 404 -4.58 -20.87 -6.51
C GLU A 404 -4.69 -19.87 -7.67
N LYS A 405 -3.84 -20.02 -8.70
CA LYS A 405 -3.87 -19.17 -9.89
C LYS A 405 -5.16 -19.32 -10.70
N ILE A 406 -5.64 -20.55 -10.85
CA ILE A 406 -6.89 -20.83 -11.58
C ILE A 406 -8.10 -20.24 -10.84
N LEU A 407 -8.17 -20.40 -9.53
CA LEU A 407 -9.25 -19.81 -8.73
C LEU A 407 -9.18 -18.29 -8.69
N LEU A 408 -7.98 -17.70 -8.68
CA LEU A 408 -7.82 -16.26 -8.83
C LEU A 408 -8.31 -15.80 -10.22
N LEU A 409 -7.91 -16.50 -11.29
CA LEU A 409 -8.36 -16.20 -12.65
C LEU A 409 -9.88 -16.36 -12.79
N PHE A 410 -10.46 -17.37 -12.17
CA PHE A 410 -11.91 -17.59 -12.15
C PHE A 410 -12.67 -16.42 -11.53
N ASN A 411 -12.18 -15.88 -10.41
CA ASN A 411 -12.75 -14.67 -9.80
C ASN A 411 -12.68 -13.47 -10.75
N ILE A 412 -11.55 -13.25 -11.36
CA ILE A 412 -11.31 -12.12 -12.28
C ILE A 412 -12.13 -12.27 -13.56
N ALA A 413 -12.13 -13.46 -14.16
CA ALA A 413 -12.91 -13.75 -15.35
C ALA A 413 -14.43 -13.61 -15.11
N THR A 414 -14.90 -14.00 -13.93
CA THR A 414 -16.30 -13.81 -13.51
C THR A 414 -16.67 -12.31 -13.53
N ILE A 415 -15.80 -11.45 -13.01
CA ILE A 415 -16.02 -10.01 -13.01
C ILE A 415 -16.00 -9.45 -14.44
N ILE A 416 -15.01 -9.81 -15.25
CA ILE A 416 -14.87 -9.34 -16.63
C ILE A 416 -16.07 -9.77 -17.49
N ASN A 417 -16.53 -11.02 -17.32
CA ASN A 417 -17.66 -11.56 -18.08
C ASN A 417 -19.01 -10.98 -17.65
N SER A 418 -19.08 -10.29 -16.50
CA SER A 418 -20.30 -9.67 -15.99
C SER A 418 -20.62 -8.38 -16.76
N LYS A 419 -21.48 -8.46 -17.77
CA LYS A 419 -21.88 -7.30 -18.59
C LYS A 419 -22.51 -6.20 -17.73
N GLY A 420 -22.00 -4.97 -17.88
CA GLY A 420 -22.52 -3.78 -17.19
C GLY A 420 -22.07 -3.64 -15.72
N SER A 421 -21.18 -4.49 -15.23
CA SER A 421 -20.59 -4.34 -13.91
C SER A 421 -19.34 -3.47 -13.96
N TYR A 422 -19.29 -2.45 -13.11
CA TYR A 422 -18.08 -1.65 -12.84
C TYR A 422 -17.28 -2.19 -11.64
N THR A 423 -17.60 -3.41 -11.19
CA THR A 423 -16.93 -4.04 -10.06
C THR A 423 -15.47 -4.30 -10.38
N ARG A 424 -14.61 -3.98 -9.43
CA ARG A 424 -13.17 -4.26 -9.50
C ARG A 424 -12.79 -5.34 -8.50
N PHE A 425 -11.87 -6.22 -8.91
CA PHE A 425 -11.23 -7.12 -7.95
C PHE A 425 -10.26 -6.32 -7.08
N SER A 426 -10.32 -6.48 -5.77
CA SER A 426 -9.45 -5.72 -4.86
C SER A 426 -8.04 -6.31 -4.82
N PHE A 427 -7.17 -5.86 -5.74
CA PHE A 427 -5.76 -6.27 -5.74
C PHE A 427 -5.00 -5.73 -4.52
N ASN A 428 -5.42 -4.62 -3.93
CA ASN A 428 -4.88 -4.11 -2.69
C ASN A 428 -5.04 -5.15 -1.57
N GLU A 429 -6.26 -5.61 -1.33
CA GLU A 429 -6.55 -6.64 -0.35
C GLU A 429 -5.84 -7.96 -0.68
N TYR A 430 -5.84 -8.35 -1.96
CA TYR A 430 -5.20 -9.58 -2.39
C TYR A 430 -3.68 -9.55 -2.19
N ASN A 431 -3.01 -8.50 -2.64
CA ASN A 431 -1.54 -8.38 -2.57
C ASN A 431 -1.05 -7.98 -1.16
N GLY A 432 -1.92 -7.44 -0.31
CA GLY A 432 -1.62 -7.07 1.08
C GLY A 432 -1.69 -8.22 2.08
N LYS A 433 -2.23 -9.38 1.69
CA LYS A 433 -2.47 -10.53 2.60
C LYS A 433 -1.84 -11.81 2.04
N LYS A 434 -1.67 -12.79 2.93
CA LYS A 434 -1.35 -14.18 2.51
C LYS A 434 -2.64 -14.89 2.14
N TRP A 435 -2.61 -15.67 1.08
CA TRP A 435 -3.75 -16.45 0.57
C TRP A 435 -3.51 -17.93 0.71
N SER A 436 -4.60 -18.69 0.83
CA SER A 436 -4.58 -20.12 0.95
C SER A 436 -5.83 -20.72 0.30
N LEU A 437 -5.77 -22.02 0.05
CA LEU A 437 -6.91 -22.80 -0.41
C LEU A 437 -7.70 -23.32 0.80
N GLU A 438 -8.98 -23.03 0.84
CA GLU A 438 -9.92 -23.56 1.82
C GLU A 438 -10.70 -24.72 1.22
N HIS A 439 -10.79 -25.83 1.96
CA HIS A 439 -11.67 -26.94 1.59
C HIS A 439 -13.13 -26.59 1.85
N ILE A 440 -13.95 -26.61 0.82
CA ILE A 440 -15.39 -26.32 0.92
C ILE A 440 -16.05 -27.37 1.81
N HIS A 441 -15.84 -28.64 1.50
CA HIS A 441 -16.15 -29.76 2.38
C HIS A 441 -14.89 -30.15 3.17
N ALA A 442 -14.99 -30.32 4.47
CA ALA A 442 -13.85 -30.56 5.35
C ALA A 442 -13.10 -31.86 5.01
N GLN A 443 -11.76 -31.76 4.91
CA GLN A 443 -10.86 -32.87 4.58
C GLN A 443 -10.89 -34.00 5.63
N ASN A 444 -11.19 -33.69 6.88
CA ASN A 444 -11.20 -34.60 8.00
C ASN A 444 -12.53 -34.59 8.72
N ASP A 445 -13.42 -35.49 8.36
CA ASP A 445 -14.55 -35.89 9.21
C ASP A 445 -14.09 -36.50 10.55
N LYS A 446 -12.81 -36.89 10.63
CA LYS A 446 -12.14 -37.33 11.88
C LYS A 446 -11.82 -36.17 12.84
N GLY A 447 -12.11 -34.93 12.47
CA GLY A 447 -11.77 -33.73 13.24
C GLY A 447 -12.68 -33.42 14.42
N LEU A 448 -13.85 -33.96 14.47
CA LEU A 448 -14.75 -33.82 15.63
C LEU A 448 -14.36 -34.82 16.71
N LYS A 449 -13.23 -34.57 17.38
CA LYS A 449 -12.70 -35.43 18.47
C LYS A 449 -13.37 -35.13 19.81
N ASP A 450 -13.99 -34.01 19.95
CA ASP A 450 -14.61 -33.50 21.17
C ASP A 450 -16.12 -33.75 21.11
N LYS A 451 -16.68 -34.35 22.15
CA LYS A 451 -18.11 -34.63 22.30
C LYS A 451 -18.97 -33.39 22.09
N LYS A 452 -18.55 -32.26 22.63
CA LYS A 452 -19.26 -30.98 22.51
C LYS A 452 -19.37 -30.51 21.04
N ALA A 453 -18.30 -30.69 20.26
CA ALA A 453 -18.29 -30.36 18.83
C ALA A 453 -19.14 -31.35 18.03
N GLN A 454 -19.15 -32.66 18.41
CA GLN A 454 -19.99 -33.67 17.82
C GLN A 454 -21.47 -33.38 18.05
N ASP A 455 -21.84 -33.06 19.30
CA ASP A 455 -23.23 -32.75 19.67
C ASP A 455 -23.73 -31.49 18.96
N ALA A 456 -22.92 -30.44 18.89
CA ALA A 456 -23.25 -29.21 18.16
C ALA A 456 -23.45 -29.47 16.65
N TRP A 457 -22.61 -30.32 16.04
CA TRP A 457 -22.75 -30.72 14.64
C TRP A 457 -24.06 -31.51 14.43
N LEU A 458 -24.36 -32.49 15.31
CA LEU A 458 -25.56 -33.30 15.24
C LEU A 458 -26.84 -32.48 15.44
N GLU A 459 -26.87 -31.56 16.42
CA GLU A 459 -28.00 -30.68 16.65
C GLU A 459 -28.29 -29.76 15.47
N ASN A 460 -27.23 -29.20 14.89
CA ASN A 460 -27.37 -28.36 13.71
C ASN A 460 -27.86 -29.17 12.50
N THR A 461 -27.34 -30.37 12.30
CA THR A 461 -27.67 -31.24 11.18
C THR A 461 -29.07 -31.80 11.30
N LYS A 462 -29.53 -32.15 12.53
CA LYS A 462 -30.87 -32.68 12.83
C LYS A 462 -32.01 -31.81 12.29
N LYS A 463 -31.83 -30.51 12.23
CA LYS A 463 -32.83 -29.54 11.73
C LYS A 463 -33.22 -29.80 10.28
N TYR A 464 -32.36 -30.47 9.51
CA TYR A 464 -32.44 -30.62 8.07
C TYR A 464 -32.63 -32.06 7.60
N ILE A 465 -32.77 -32.98 8.54
CA ILE A 465 -33.05 -34.40 8.27
C ILE A 465 -34.57 -34.61 8.30
N ASP A 466 -35.13 -35.21 7.26
CA ASP A 466 -36.55 -35.51 7.20
C ASP A 466 -36.90 -36.83 7.89
N LYS A 467 -35.98 -37.82 7.89
CA LYS A 467 -36.21 -39.14 8.48
C LYS A 467 -36.21 -39.11 10.00
N ASN A 468 -37.38 -39.37 10.59
CA ASN A 468 -37.57 -39.46 12.04
C ASN A 468 -36.70 -40.54 12.71
N THR A 469 -36.32 -41.59 11.99
CA THR A 469 -35.43 -42.64 12.50
C THR A 469 -34.04 -42.14 12.80
N ILE A 470 -33.49 -41.31 11.92
CA ILE A 470 -32.15 -40.69 12.07
C ILE A 470 -32.21 -39.63 13.16
N LYS A 471 -33.27 -38.81 13.21
CA LYS A 471 -33.46 -37.82 14.29
C LYS A 471 -33.42 -38.49 15.68
N LYS A 472 -34.09 -39.62 15.85
CA LYS A 472 -34.08 -40.39 17.12
C LYS A 472 -32.67 -40.91 17.45
N LYS A 473 -31.91 -41.37 16.45
CA LYS A 473 -30.52 -41.80 16.68
C LYS A 473 -29.61 -40.64 17.10
N ILE A 474 -29.82 -39.45 16.53
CA ILE A 474 -29.12 -38.24 16.93
C ILE A 474 -29.43 -37.91 18.40
N ASP A 475 -30.70 -37.91 18.77
CA ASP A 475 -31.10 -37.62 20.15
C ASP A 475 -30.49 -38.62 21.14
N SER A 476 -30.56 -39.90 20.82
CA SER A 476 -29.94 -40.95 21.63
C SER A 476 -28.42 -40.82 21.74
N PHE A 477 -27.76 -40.33 20.70
CA PHE A 477 -26.31 -40.08 20.72
C PHE A 477 -25.96 -38.87 21.61
N ILE A 478 -26.73 -37.78 21.50
CA ILE A 478 -26.50 -36.55 22.28
C ILE A 478 -26.70 -36.83 23.77
N GLU A 479 -27.73 -37.65 24.12
CA GLU A 479 -28.02 -38.05 25.50
C GLU A 479 -27.00 -39.07 26.06
N SER A 480 -26.25 -39.76 25.19
CA SER A 480 -25.27 -40.77 25.61
C SER A 480 -23.93 -40.17 25.98
N VAL A 481 -23.27 -40.71 27.00
CA VAL A 481 -21.93 -40.32 27.44
C VAL A 481 -20.84 -41.01 26.61
N GLU A 482 -21.15 -42.04 25.85
CA GLU A 482 -20.23 -42.86 25.07
C GLU A 482 -20.04 -42.34 23.63
N ASN A 483 -18.79 -42.10 23.24
CA ASN A 483 -18.41 -41.51 21.95
C ASN A 483 -18.17 -42.50 20.79
N ASN A 484 -18.38 -43.80 21.01
CA ASN A 484 -17.82 -44.83 20.11
C ASN A 484 -18.56 -45.02 18.77
N ARG A 485 -19.71 -44.32 18.54
CA ARG A 485 -20.54 -44.46 17.32
C ARG A 485 -20.76 -43.18 16.53
N PHE A 486 -20.02 -42.12 16.82
CA PHE A 486 -20.20 -40.86 16.09
C PHE A 486 -19.93 -41.03 14.59
N SER A 487 -18.85 -41.70 14.22
CA SER A 487 -18.47 -41.92 12.82
C SER A 487 -19.50 -42.75 12.04
N GLU A 488 -20.19 -43.71 12.69
CA GLU A 488 -21.24 -44.50 12.06
C GLU A 488 -22.50 -43.67 11.84
N LEU A 489 -22.89 -42.89 12.84
CA LEU A 489 -24.06 -42.00 12.77
C LEU A 489 -23.85 -40.88 11.78
N GLN A 490 -22.65 -40.27 11.81
CA GLN A 490 -22.23 -39.27 10.82
C GLN A 490 -22.30 -39.86 9.41
N ALA A 491 -21.84 -41.10 9.27
CA ALA A 491 -21.89 -41.85 8.04
C ALA A 491 -23.31 -42.05 7.52
N GLU A 492 -24.23 -42.42 8.38
CA GLU A 492 -25.64 -42.61 8.03
C GLU A 492 -26.34 -41.30 7.67
N ILE A 493 -26.02 -40.23 8.40
CA ILE A 493 -26.52 -38.89 8.13
C ILE A 493 -26.03 -38.39 6.76
N LEU A 494 -24.74 -38.54 6.46
CA LEU A 494 -24.16 -38.13 5.18
C LEU A 494 -24.73 -38.97 4.02
N ASN A 495 -25.07 -40.23 4.22
CA ASN A 495 -25.74 -41.07 3.21
C ASN A 495 -27.17 -40.59 2.92
N GLU A 496 -27.89 -40.05 3.92
CA GLU A 496 -29.23 -39.48 3.70
C GLU A 496 -29.20 -38.24 2.82
N PHE A 497 -28.10 -37.51 2.86
CA PHE A 497 -27.90 -36.31 2.03
C PHE A 497 -27.22 -36.57 0.67
N GLY A 498 -27.06 -37.83 0.29
CA GLY A 498 -26.51 -38.25 -0.99
C GLY A 498 -24.99 -38.30 -1.03
N ASP A 499 -24.45 -39.48 -1.26
CA ASP A 499 -23.10 -39.80 -1.71
C ASP A 499 -21.89 -39.61 -0.80
N LYS A 500 -21.53 -40.72 -0.16
CA LYS A 500 -20.28 -40.84 0.57
C LYS A 500 -19.04 -41.26 -0.22
N GLU A 501 -19.24 -42.00 -1.28
CA GLU A 501 -18.10 -42.72 -1.90
C GLU A 501 -17.40 -41.98 -3.02
N LEU A 502 -17.86 -40.77 -3.42
CA LEU A 502 -17.41 -40.14 -4.66
C LEU A 502 -17.04 -38.66 -4.57
N LEU A 503 -16.94 -38.04 -3.38
CA LEU A 503 -16.44 -36.68 -3.25
C LEU A 503 -14.94 -36.63 -3.53
N ASN A 504 -14.53 -35.81 -4.50
CA ASN A 504 -13.12 -35.51 -4.69
C ASN A 504 -12.65 -34.48 -3.65
N MET A 505 -12.06 -34.96 -2.57
CA MET A 505 -11.66 -34.13 -1.43
C MET A 505 -10.54 -33.14 -1.78
N HIS A 506 -9.65 -33.52 -2.71
CA HIS A 506 -8.43 -32.78 -3.05
C HIS A 506 -8.50 -32.11 -4.41
N GLY A 507 -9.59 -32.27 -5.14
CA GLY A 507 -9.82 -31.64 -6.43
C GLY A 507 -10.20 -30.15 -6.30
N ILE A 508 -10.00 -29.40 -7.38
CA ILE A 508 -10.32 -27.97 -7.45
C ILE A 508 -11.81 -27.69 -7.14
N GLU A 509 -12.69 -28.66 -7.44
CA GLU A 509 -14.13 -28.60 -7.17
C GLU A 509 -14.49 -28.60 -5.69
N ASN A 510 -13.55 -28.89 -4.81
CA ASN A 510 -13.70 -28.80 -3.36
C ASN A 510 -12.87 -27.69 -2.73
N LEU A 511 -12.34 -26.78 -3.52
CA LEU A 511 -11.41 -25.77 -3.05
C LEU A 511 -11.91 -24.35 -3.38
N ALA A 512 -11.71 -23.43 -2.45
CA ALA A 512 -12.03 -22.02 -2.60
C ALA A 512 -10.83 -21.17 -2.16
N LEU A 513 -10.67 -19.97 -2.75
CA LEU A 513 -9.60 -19.05 -2.45
C LEU A 513 -9.99 -18.15 -1.28
N LEU A 514 -9.22 -18.16 -0.19
CA LEU A 514 -9.49 -17.35 1.00
C LEU A 514 -8.19 -16.81 1.59
N SER A 515 -8.24 -15.68 2.31
CA SER A 515 -7.05 -15.19 3.02
C SER A 515 -6.67 -16.17 4.14
N ALA A 516 -5.39 -16.27 4.46
CA ALA A 516 -4.91 -17.22 5.46
C ALA A 516 -5.53 -16.97 6.86
N ASP A 517 -5.77 -15.70 7.19
CA ASP A 517 -6.41 -15.31 8.46
C ASP A 517 -7.86 -15.78 8.51
N ASN A 518 -8.62 -15.53 7.45
CA ASN A 518 -10.01 -15.96 7.33
C ASN A 518 -10.12 -17.48 7.26
N ASN A 519 -9.20 -18.15 6.55
CA ASN A 519 -9.13 -19.60 6.49
C ASN A 519 -8.92 -20.21 7.88
N SER A 520 -7.99 -19.68 8.66
CA SER A 520 -7.75 -20.13 10.03
C SER A 520 -9.00 -20.04 10.92
N SER A 521 -9.83 -19.02 10.68
CA SER A 521 -11.09 -18.83 11.43
C SER A 521 -12.18 -19.83 11.06
N LEU A 522 -12.20 -20.34 9.82
CA LEU A 522 -13.18 -21.32 9.37
C LEU A 522 -12.97 -22.69 10.01
N SER A 523 -11.72 -23.01 10.39
CA SER A 523 -11.36 -24.31 10.97
C SER A 523 -11.81 -25.52 10.11
N ASN A 524 -11.68 -26.75 10.62
CA ASN A 524 -12.17 -27.96 9.94
C ASN A 524 -13.67 -28.22 10.17
N GLY A 525 -14.46 -27.14 10.26
CA GLY A 525 -15.90 -27.24 10.48
C GLY A 525 -16.69 -27.80 9.27
N PRO A 526 -17.91 -28.25 9.47
CA PRO A 526 -18.80 -28.68 8.39
C PRO A 526 -19.18 -27.50 7.49
N PHE A 527 -19.62 -27.79 6.26
CA PHE A 527 -20.00 -26.80 5.27
C PHE A 527 -20.95 -25.71 5.80
N VAL A 528 -21.94 -26.09 6.57
CA VAL A 528 -22.94 -25.16 7.14
C VAL A 528 -22.31 -24.10 8.04
N ASP A 529 -21.34 -24.50 8.87
CA ASP A 529 -20.65 -23.58 9.78
C ASP A 529 -19.72 -22.65 9.00
N LYS A 530 -18.99 -23.17 8.01
CA LYS A 530 -18.16 -22.38 7.10
C LYS A 530 -19.01 -21.36 6.34
N ARG A 531 -20.16 -21.79 5.81
CA ARG A 531 -21.13 -20.92 5.15
C ARG A 531 -21.61 -19.79 6.06
N ALA A 532 -21.98 -20.10 7.31
CA ALA A 532 -22.42 -19.10 8.28
C ALA A 532 -21.33 -18.05 8.54
N LYS A 533 -20.08 -18.49 8.74
CA LYS A 533 -18.92 -17.61 8.95
C LYS A 533 -18.61 -16.75 7.73
N ILE A 534 -18.66 -17.30 6.51
CA ILE A 534 -18.48 -16.53 5.27
C ILE A 534 -19.55 -15.43 5.16
N ILE A 535 -20.80 -15.72 5.50
CA ILE A 535 -21.87 -14.72 5.52
C ILE A 535 -21.62 -13.65 6.59
N GLU A 536 -21.11 -14.02 7.75
CA GLU A 536 -20.77 -13.10 8.83
C GLU A 536 -19.60 -12.17 8.41
N MET A 537 -18.53 -12.72 7.84
CA MET A 537 -17.40 -11.94 7.30
C MET A 537 -17.88 -10.95 6.23
N ASP A 538 -18.75 -11.38 5.30
CA ASP A 538 -19.30 -10.50 4.26
C ASP A 538 -20.14 -9.36 4.87
N LYS A 539 -20.95 -9.64 5.91
CA LYS A 539 -21.70 -8.62 6.65
C LYS A 539 -20.79 -7.63 7.39
N ASN A 540 -19.62 -8.07 7.84
CA ASN A 540 -18.64 -7.24 8.52
C ASN A 540 -17.78 -6.42 7.53
N GLY A 541 -18.00 -6.57 6.20
CA GLY A 541 -17.27 -5.85 5.17
C GLY A 541 -15.87 -6.40 4.89
N GLU A 542 -15.58 -7.64 5.30
CA GLU A 542 -14.30 -8.28 4.99
C GLU A 542 -14.23 -8.64 3.51
N PHE A 543 -13.04 -8.49 2.92
CA PHE A 543 -12.85 -8.86 1.54
C PHE A 543 -12.85 -10.38 1.37
N ILE A 544 -13.85 -10.88 0.67
CA ILE A 544 -14.00 -12.27 0.24
C ILE A 544 -14.10 -12.28 -1.28
N PRO A 545 -13.25 -13.07 -2.00
CA PRO A 545 -13.38 -13.20 -3.45
C PRO A 545 -14.79 -13.63 -3.86
N ILE A 546 -15.31 -13.00 -4.92
CA ILE A 546 -16.71 -13.19 -5.32
C ILE A 546 -17.09 -14.65 -5.56
N CYS A 547 -16.18 -15.43 -6.19
CA CYS A 547 -16.44 -16.84 -6.46
C CYS A 547 -16.40 -17.69 -5.17
N THR A 548 -15.57 -17.31 -4.19
CA THR A 548 -15.58 -17.94 -2.86
C THR A 548 -16.89 -17.67 -2.14
N LYS A 549 -17.36 -16.42 -2.12
CA LYS A 549 -18.67 -16.10 -1.57
C LYS A 549 -19.78 -16.89 -2.27
N ASN A 550 -19.77 -16.89 -3.59
CA ASN A 550 -20.79 -17.55 -4.41
C ASN A 550 -20.84 -19.06 -4.16
N VAL A 551 -19.71 -19.74 -4.00
CA VAL A 551 -19.70 -21.20 -3.76
C VAL A 551 -20.29 -21.54 -2.42
N PHE A 552 -19.96 -20.81 -1.34
CA PHE A 552 -20.58 -21.01 -0.03
C PHE A 552 -22.06 -20.61 0.02
N LEU A 553 -22.51 -19.71 -0.88
CA LEU A 553 -23.91 -19.37 -1.05
C LEU A 553 -24.66 -20.35 -1.96
N LYS A 554 -24.02 -21.40 -2.48
CA LYS A 554 -24.59 -22.37 -3.42
C LYS A 554 -25.03 -21.75 -4.76
N TYR A 555 -24.45 -20.62 -5.16
CA TYR A 555 -24.81 -19.92 -6.39
C TYR A 555 -24.60 -20.74 -7.66
N TYR A 556 -23.63 -21.65 -7.64
CA TYR A 556 -23.29 -22.50 -8.79
C TYR A 556 -24.12 -23.78 -8.87
N SER A 557 -24.77 -24.19 -7.78
CA SER A 557 -25.55 -25.42 -7.68
C SER A 557 -26.87 -25.31 -8.43
N LYS A 558 -27.24 -26.31 -9.18
CA LYS A 558 -28.58 -26.40 -9.83
C LYS A 558 -29.67 -26.75 -8.82
N GLU A 559 -29.32 -27.58 -7.83
CA GLU A 559 -30.24 -27.98 -6.75
C GLU A 559 -30.04 -27.07 -5.54
N LEU A 560 -30.98 -26.15 -5.32
CA LEU A 560 -30.93 -25.19 -4.22
C LEU A 560 -31.61 -25.67 -2.94
N SER A 561 -32.27 -26.84 -2.98
CA SER A 561 -33.00 -27.39 -1.85
C SER A 561 -32.10 -27.77 -0.65
N ASN A 562 -30.82 -28.07 -0.93
CA ASN A 562 -29.85 -28.46 0.08
C ASN A 562 -28.77 -27.40 0.29
N VAL A 563 -29.02 -26.42 1.15
CA VAL A 563 -28.08 -25.35 1.48
C VAL A 563 -27.06 -25.69 2.59
N TYR A 564 -27.11 -26.91 3.11
CA TYR A 564 -26.38 -27.31 4.31
C TYR A 564 -25.19 -28.22 4.04
N PHE A 565 -25.14 -28.85 2.88
CA PHE A 565 -24.11 -29.80 2.48
C PHE A 565 -23.49 -29.42 1.17
N TRP A 566 -22.27 -29.85 0.96
CA TRP A 566 -21.55 -29.78 -0.30
C TRP A 566 -21.52 -31.17 -0.91
N SER A 567 -22.41 -31.40 -1.86
CA SER A 567 -22.60 -32.72 -2.49
C SER A 567 -21.68 -32.90 -3.70
N LYS A 568 -21.70 -34.09 -4.27
CA LYS A 568 -21.01 -34.41 -5.52
C LYS A 568 -21.56 -33.58 -6.69
N ASP A 569 -22.87 -33.44 -6.79
CA ASP A 569 -23.52 -32.63 -7.82
C ASP A 569 -23.09 -31.15 -7.71
N ASP A 570 -22.95 -30.65 -6.49
CA ASP A 570 -22.41 -29.30 -6.24
C ASP A 570 -20.95 -29.17 -6.74
N GLN A 571 -20.12 -30.19 -6.51
CA GLN A 571 -18.74 -30.24 -7.00
C GLN A 571 -18.69 -30.21 -8.53
N GLU A 572 -19.53 -31.01 -9.19
CA GLU A 572 -19.61 -31.07 -10.65
C GLU A 572 -20.13 -29.74 -11.24
N ASP A 573 -21.16 -29.16 -10.67
CA ASP A 573 -21.72 -27.89 -11.08
C ASP A 573 -20.73 -26.74 -10.88
N TYR A 574 -20.00 -26.71 -9.76
CA TYR A 574 -18.96 -25.72 -9.49
C TYR A 574 -17.78 -25.85 -10.47
N LYS A 575 -17.29 -27.07 -10.69
CA LYS A 575 -16.25 -27.35 -11.69
C LYS A 575 -16.70 -26.93 -13.08
N GLY A 576 -17.92 -27.29 -13.48
CA GLY A 576 -18.50 -26.87 -14.75
C GLY A 576 -18.60 -25.36 -14.89
N SER A 577 -18.88 -24.64 -13.80
CA SER A 577 -18.91 -23.18 -13.79
C SER A 577 -17.53 -22.57 -13.92
N ILE A 578 -16.48 -23.14 -13.30
CA ILE A 578 -15.09 -22.74 -13.49
C ILE A 578 -14.70 -22.90 -14.96
N ILE A 579 -14.92 -24.08 -15.55
CA ILE A 579 -14.61 -24.41 -16.94
C ILE A 579 -15.28 -23.41 -17.88
N LYS A 580 -16.61 -23.28 -17.78
CA LYS A 580 -17.40 -22.39 -18.65
C LYS A 580 -16.98 -20.93 -18.56
N THR A 581 -16.66 -20.45 -17.35
CA THR A 581 -16.21 -19.06 -17.16
C THR A 581 -14.87 -18.80 -17.81
N LEU A 582 -13.93 -19.73 -17.69
CA LEU A 582 -12.61 -19.63 -18.30
C LEU A 582 -12.68 -19.79 -19.84
N GLU A 583 -13.53 -20.69 -20.35
CA GLU A 583 -13.79 -20.81 -21.79
C GLU A 583 -14.34 -19.50 -22.38
N ASN A 584 -15.31 -18.91 -21.73
CA ASN A 584 -15.86 -17.62 -22.14
C ASN A 584 -14.81 -16.51 -22.13
N PHE A 585 -13.96 -16.48 -21.09
CA PHE A 585 -12.87 -15.51 -20.99
C PHE A 585 -11.85 -15.59 -22.13
N PHE A 586 -11.53 -16.80 -22.59
CA PHE A 586 -10.60 -17.03 -23.69
C PHE A 586 -11.26 -17.10 -25.07
N GLY A 587 -12.56 -17.39 -25.13
CA GLY A 587 -13.30 -17.65 -26.36
C GLY A 587 -13.81 -16.40 -27.09
N GLU A 588 -13.79 -15.22 -26.47
CA GLU A 588 -14.10 -13.97 -27.16
C GLU A 588 -13.01 -13.63 -28.20
N LYS A 589 -13.08 -14.29 -29.35
CA LYS A 589 -12.52 -13.73 -30.58
C LYS A 589 -13.25 -12.43 -30.83
N ASN A 590 -12.51 -11.32 -30.84
CA ASN A 590 -12.95 -9.98 -31.18
C ASN A 590 -14.05 -10.04 -32.27
N GLY A 591 -15.30 -9.90 -31.86
CA GLY A 591 -16.36 -9.54 -32.76
C GLY A 591 -16.02 -8.18 -33.35
N LYS A 592 -16.05 -8.12 -34.67
CA LYS A 592 -15.74 -6.99 -35.52
C LYS A 592 -16.33 -5.66 -35.07
#